data_11fd53f31185bb6e33a260dfae000240
#
_entry.id   11fd53f31185bb6e33a260dfae000240
#
_cell.length_a   1.000
_cell.length_b   1.000
_cell.length_c   1.000
_cell.angle_alpha   90.00
_cell.angle_beta   90.00
_cell.angle_gamma   90.00
#
_symmetry.space_group_name_H-M   'P 1'
#
loop_
_entity.id
_entity.type
_entity.pdbx_description
1 polymer ?
#
loop_
_entity_poly.entity_id
_entity_poly.type
_entity_poly.pdbx_seq_one_letter_code
_entity_poly.pdbx_strand_id
1 'polypeptide(L)'
;MFIVTNRNLIENAAGVEGLGGLVNPLGPAELRMLEAIPHGQDWEVRILPDHLTPEMKAEVGIQDAGAVYASQYVFRRLLAVANPRQAQPGSRKRGKDLLLFVHGFNNSFADVLDRCQGLSETYDVEVIAFTWPANGGGAKGAIDYLEDKRDAQASVVAFDRVLNKAREMIQAARADYLNGLIAESRERFPESGEKQREFVAKRAEQQCPFRVSLMLHSMGNYLLERTLKSEALRSNQLIFDNILMVAADCNNERHAEWIDRLQVRNRLYITINEDDYALRVSRMKGGDEQGPRLGHYPYSLNAKQASYVDFTGAPHVGSSHAYFEGAALKNDAVRQFFHAALHGMRVEEEVSLRYDPAKNLHRLPT
;
A
#
# COMPACT_ATOMS: atom_id res chain seq x y z
N MET A 1 -9.09 10.98 3.06
CA MET A 1 -7.98 10.00 3.21
C MET A 1 -8.12 9.26 4.52
N PHE A 2 -7.89 7.96 4.55
CA PHE A 2 -7.94 7.17 5.79
C PHE A 2 -6.56 6.68 6.19
N ILE A 3 -6.34 6.63 7.50
CA ILE A 3 -5.06 6.22 8.11
C ILE A 3 -5.34 5.12 9.12
N VAL A 4 -4.50 4.09 9.13
CA VAL A 4 -4.43 3.08 10.17
C VAL A 4 -3.09 3.23 10.88
N THR A 5 -3.07 3.26 12.19
CA THR A 5 -1.85 3.50 12.96
C THR A 5 -1.79 2.74 14.27
N ASN A 6 -0.56 2.37 14.67
CA ASN A 6 -0.24 1.93 16.02
C ASN A 6 0.60 2.96 16.80
N ARG A 7 0.63 4.23 16.33
CA ARG A 7 1.25 5.34 17.08
C ARG A 7 0.47 5.66 18.34
N ASN A 8 1.15 6.22 19.33
CA ASN A 8 0.50 6.78 20.51
C ASN A 8 -0.27 8.05 20.16
N LEU A 9 -1.33 8.31 20.94
CA LEU A 9 -2.05 9.58 20.91
C LEU A 9 -1.40 10.53 21.92
N ILE A 10 -1.33 11.82 21.58
CA ILE A 10 -0.86 12.89 22.46
C ILE A 10 -2.08 13.58 23.06
N GLU A 11 -2.23 13.50 24.39
CA GLU A 11 -3.33 14.13 25.10
C GLU A 11 -3.36 15.65 24.87
N ASN A 12 -4.56 16.16 24.65
CA ASN A 12 -4.81 17.59 24.42
C ASN A 12 -4.15 18.21 23.16
N ALA A 13 -3.57 17.39 22.27
CA ALA A 13 -3.12 17.84 20.96
C ALA A 13 -4.17 17.50 19.90
N ALA A 14 -4.31 18.35 18.88
CA ALA A 14 -5.24 18.17 17.77
C ALA A 14 -4.50 18.13 16.43
N GLY A 15 -5.19 17.72 15.39
CA GLY A 15 -4.61 17.67 14.05
C GLY A 15 -3.42 16.70 13.99
N VAL A 16 -2.38 17.07 13.26
CA VAL A 16 -1.18 16.25 13.08
C VAL A 16 -0.37 16.05 14.35
N GLU A 17 -0.43 17.01 15.28
CA GLU A 17 0.26 16.96 16.58
C GLU A 17 -0.39 15.93 17.54
N GLY A 18 -1.59 15.46 17.24
CA GLY A 18 -2.30 14.47 18.05
C GLY A 18 -1.71 13.06 17.99
N LEU A 19 -0.74 12.80 17.08
CA LEU A 19 -0.05 11.52 16.96
C LEU A 19 1.44 11.67 17.24
N GLY A 20 1.91 10.87 18.20
CA GLY A 20 3.31 10.86 18.59
C GLY A 20 4.19 9.89 17.80
N GLY A 21 5.48 9.87 18.15
CA GLY A 21 6.52 9.01 17.58
C GLY A 21 6.74 7.70 18.35
N LEU A 22 5.84 7.31 19.26
CA LEU A 22 5.94 6.08 20.04
C LEU A 22 4.83 5.10 19.67
N VAL A 23 5.01 3.83 19.99
CA VAL A 23 3.93 2.84 19.88
C VAL A 23 2.79 3.14 20.85
N ASN A 24 1.59 2.68 20.52
CA ASN A 24 0.41 2.82 21.38
C ASN A 24 0.71 2.27 22.78
N PRO A 25 0.42 3.02 23.87
CA PRO A 25 0.72 2.59 25.25
C PRO A 25 -0.10 1.37 25.70
N LEU A 26 -1.21 1.06 25.02
CA LEU A 26 -1.98 -0.16 25.27
C LEU A 26 -1.36 -1.40 24.61
N GLY A 27 -0.30 -1.21 23.83
CA GLY A 27 0.46 -2.26 23.17
C GLY A 27 0.72 -1.96 21.69
N PRO A 28 1.84 -2.48 21.15
CA PRO A 28 2.24 -2.20 19.76
C PRO A 28 1.29 -2.79 18.72
N ALA A 29 0.44 -3.74 19.11
CA ALA A 29 -0.58 -4.33 18.25
C ALA A 29 -1.90 -3.54 18.24
N GLU A 30 -2.06 -2.55 19.13
CA GLU A 30 -3.26 -1.72 19.18
C GLU A 30 -3.29 -0.73 18.03
N LEU A 31 -4.40 -0.76 17.29
CA LEU A 31 -4.60 0.04 16.10
C LEU A 31 -5.65 1.13 16.35
N ARG A 32 -5.43 2.28 15.74
CA ARG A 32 -6.41 3.35 15.60
C ARG A 32 -6.65 3.63 14.14
N MET A 33 -7.88 3.99 13.80
CA MET A 33 -8.25 4.48 12.49
C MET A 33 -8.57 5.96 12.56
N LEU A 34 -8.10 6.70 11.57
CA LEU A 34 -8.28 8.14 11.47
C LEU A 34 -8.78 8.51 10.08
N GLU A 35 -9.50 9.61 10.02
CA GLU A 35 -9.81 10.33 8.80
C GLU A 35 -9.02 11.63 8.79
N ALA A 36 -8.23 11.86 7.76
CA ALA A 36 -7.48 13.09 7.55
C ALA A 36 -8.06 13.84 6.34
N ILE A 37 -8.36 15.10 6.53
CA ILE A 37 -8.97 15.97 5.53
C ILE A 37 -8.03 17.16 5.35
N PRO A 38 -7.56 17.47 4.12
CA PRO A 38 -6.74 18.65 3.88
C PRO A 38 -7.55 19.93 4.14
N HIS A 39 -6.95 20.87 4.86
CA HIS A 39 -7.54 22.16 5.16
C HIS A 39 -6.53 23.29 4.93
N GLY A 40 -6.45 23.80 3.72
CA GLY A 40 -5.42 24.75 3.29
C GLY A 40 -4.04 24.12 3.26
N GLN A 41 -3.13 24.59 4.13
CA GLN A 41 -1.79 24.01 4.33
C GLN A 41 -1.73 23.05 5.53
N ASP A 42 -2.85 22.88 6.23
CA ASP A 42 -2.96 22.06 7.42
C ASP A 42 -3.84 20.83 7.19
N TRP A 43 -3.92 19.99 8.21
CA TRP A 43 -4.73 18.79 8.22
C TRP A 43 -5.75 18.82 9.37
N GLU A 44 -7.02 18.62 9.07
CA GLU A 44 -7.98 18.19 10.06
C GLU A 44 -7.87 16.68 10.23
N VAL A 45 -7.57 16.21 11.45
CA VAL A 45 -7.42 14.79 11.77
C VAL A 45 -8.47 14.38 12.77
N ARG A 46 -9.33 13.44 12.38
CA ARG A 46 -10.38 12.89 13.23
C ARG A 46 -10.06 11.44 13.58
N ILE A 47 -9.92 11.15 14.86
CA ILE A 47 -9.81 9.79 15.35
C ILE A 47 -11.20 9.14 15.30
N LEU A 48 -11.30 8.00 14.59
CA LEU A 48 -12.56 7.26 14.54
C LEU A 48 -12.73 6.44 15.82
N PRO A 49 -13.95 6.38 16.38
CA PRO A 49 -14.22 5.55 17.55
C PRO A 49 -14.07 4.07 17.20
N ASP A 50 -13.64 3.25 18.16
CA ASP A 50 -13.49 1.81 17.94
C ASP A 50 -14.81 1.16 17.52
N HIS A 51 -15.92 1.60 18.09
CA HIS A 51 -17.28 1.20 17.71
C HIS A 51 -18.00 2.39 17.06
N LEU A 52 -18.65 2.12 15.93
CA LEU A 52 -19.38 3.15 15.19
C LEU A 52 -20.58 3.69 15.99
N THR A 53 -20.75 5.01 15.92
CA THR A 53 -21.98 5.66 16.39
C THR A 53 -23.16 5.32 15.45
N PRO A 54 -24.42 5.50 15.90
CA PRO A 54 -25.60 5.33 15.05
C PRO A 54 -25.54 6.19 13.77
N GLU A 55 -25.05 7.42 13.88
CA GLU A 55 -24.91 8.36 12.75
C GLU A 55 -23.90 7.82 11.72
N MET A 56 -22.73 7.33 12.17
CA MET A 56 -21.73 6.76 11.29
C MET A 56 -22.23 5.49 10.59
N LYS A 57 -23.00 4.66 11.29
CA LYS A 57 -23.64 3.47 10.68
C LYS A 57 -24.64 3.89 9.58
N ALA A 58 -25.47 4.90 9.86
CA ALA A 58 -26.44 5.43 8.90
C ALA A 58 -25.77 6.01 7.65
N GLU A 59 -24.67 6.75 7.82
CA GLU A 59 -23.89 7.33 6.72
C GLU A 59 -23.42 6.28 5.71
N VAL A 60 -23.04 5.10 6.17
CA VAL A 60 -22.53 4.00 5.29
C VAL A 60 -23.54 2.89 5.06
N GLY A 61 -24.81 3.10 5.45
CA GLY A 61 -25.91 2.16 5.21
C GLY A 61 -25.81 0.84 6.00
N ILE A 62 -25.20 0.87 7.18
CA ILE A 62 -25.12 -0.29 8.07
C ILE A 62 -26.35 -0.29 8.99
N GLN A 63 -27.20 -1.32 8.85
CA GLN A 63 -28.43 -1.47 9.66
C GLN A 63 -28.22 -2.39 10.88
N ASP A 64 -27.02 -2.96 11.05
CA ASP A 64 -26.73 -3.85 12.16
C ASP A 64 -26.80 -3.12 13.51
N ALA A 65 -27.64 -3.62 14.43
CA ALA A 65 -27.77 -3.10 15.79
C ALA A 65 -26.58 -3.49 16.70
N GLY A 66 -25.76 -4.46 16.28
CA GLY A 66 -24.58 -4.92 17.03
C GLY A 66 -23.41 -3.94 17.01
N ALA A 67 -22.35 -4.30 17.70
CA ALA A 67 -21.11 -3.55 17.69
C ALA A 67 -20.44 -3.67 16.32
N VAL A 68 -20.27 -2.53 15.63
CA VAL A 68 -19.60 -2.43 14.34
C VAL A 68 -18.33 -1.59 14.50
N TYR A 69 -17.20 -2.08 14.00
CA TYR A 69 -15.90 -1.44 14.16
C TYR A 69 -15.61 -0.39 13.08
N ALA A 70 -14.77 0.58 13.42
CA ALA A 70 -14.32 1.64 12.49
C ALA A 70 -13.79 1.11 11.16
N SER A 71 -13.17 -0.07 11.16
CA SER A 71 -12.67 -0.70 9.94
C SER A 71 -13.76 -0.98 8.90
N GLN A 72 -15.00 -1.27 9.33
CA GLN A 72 -16.12 -1.47 8.40
C GLN A 72 -16.61 -0.15 7.80
N TYR A 73 -16.63 0.92 8.61
CA TYR A 73 -16.92 2.26 8.10
C TYR A 73 -15.93 2.70 7.03
N VAL A 74 -14.64 2.64 7.35
CA VAL A 74 -13.56 2.99 6.41
C VAL A 74 -13.68 2.18 5.13
N PHE A 75 -13.87 0.87 5.23
CA PHE A 75 -13.99 0.01 4.07
C PHE A 75 -15.20 0.36 3.19
N ARG A 76 -16.37 0.63 3.79
CA ARG A 76 -17.57 1.08 3.04
C ARG A 76 -17.32 2.40 2.32
N ARG A 77 -16.65 3.36 2.98
CA ARG A 77 -16.28 4.64 2.37
C ARG A 77 -15.32 4.45 1.19
N LEU A 78 -14.31 3.60 1.34
CA LEU A 78 -13.37 3.26 0.26
C LEU A 78 -14.07 2.56 -0.91
N LEU A 79 -14.97 1.62 -0.65
CA LEU A 79 -15.76 0.98 -1.70
C LEU A 79 -16.66 1.98 -2.46
N ALA A 80 -17.24 2.96 -1.77
CA ALA A 80 -18.04 4.00 -2.41
C ALA A 80 -17.21 4.86 -3.36
N VAL A 81 -15.95 5.14 -3.02
CA VAL A 81 -15.00 5.85 -3.90
C VAL A 81 -14.56 4.97 -5.06
N ALA A 82 -14.25 3.71 -4.79
CA ALA A 82 -13.77 2.77 -5.80
C ALA A 82 -14.87 2.33 -6.78
N ASN A 83 -16.11 2.21 -6.30
CA ASN A 83 -17.25 1.84 -7.13
C ASN A 83 -18.47 2.75 -6.90
N PRO A 84 -18.41 4.00 -7.36
CA PRO A 84 -19.47 4.98 -7.13
C PRO A 84 -20.81 4.58 -7.74
N ARG A 85 -20.84 3.71 -8.76
CA ARG A 85 -22.08 3.21 -9.35
C ARG A 85 -22.81 2.22 -8.44
N GLN A 86 -22.08 1.43 -7.67
CA GLN A 86 -22.64 0.52 -6.68
C GLN A 86 -23.18 1.30 -5.47
N ALA A 87 -22.45 2.32 -5.05
CA ALA A 87 -22.85 3.18 -3.92
C ALA A 87 -24.02 4.11 -4.27
N GLN A 88 -24.07 4.61 -5.52
CA GLN A 88 -25.11 5.48 -6.04
C GLN A 88 -25.54 5.03 -7.44
N PRO A 89 -26.59 4.20 -7.57
CA PRO A 89 -27.12 3.78 -8.87
C PRO A 89 -27.38 4.97 -9.78
N GLY A 90 -26.86 4.91 -11.01
CA GLY A 90 -26.97 6.02 -11.98
C GLY A 90 -25.78 7.00 -11.97
N SER A 91 -24.83 6.88 -11.05
CA SER A 91 -23.60 7.68 -11.05
C SER A 91 -22.81 7.45 -12.34
N ARG A 92 -22.35 8.57 -12.97
CA ARG A 92 -21.43 8.53 -14.13
C ARG A 92 -19.96 8.69 -13.72
N LYS A 93 -19.67 8.86 -12.43
CA LYS A 93 -18.31 9.02 -11.93
C LYS A 93 -17.52 7.72 -12.16
N ARG A 94 -16.28 7.85 -12.59
CA ARG A 94 -15.30 6.74 -12.60
C ARG A 94 -14.86 6.52 -11.15
N GLY A 95 -14.77 5.26 -10.73
CA GLY A 95 -14.19 4.90 -9.45
C GLY A 95 -12.67 5.09 -9.46
N LYS A 96 -12.11 5.34 -8.29
CA LYS A 96 -10.66 5.37 -8.07
C LYS A 96 -10.16 4.00 -7.66
N ASP A 97 -8.98 3.62 -8.14
CA ASP A 97 -8.28 2.45 -7.63
C ASP A 97 -7.70 2.75 -6.23
N LEU A 98 -7.61 1.72 -5.39
CA LEU A 98 -7.21 1.87 -4.00
C LEU A 98 -5.71 1.58 -3.84
N LEU A 99 -5.05 2.35 -3.00
CA LEU A 99 -3.65 2.17 -2.65
C LEU A 99 -3.49 2.04 -1.14
N LEU A 100 -2.97 0.90 -0.66
CA LEU A 100 -2.43 0.81 0.70
C LEU A 100 -0.96 1.24 0.64
N PHE A 101 -0.62 2.34 1.32
CA PHE A 101 0.72 2.89 1.38
C PHE A 101 1.36 2.65 2.75
N VAL A 102 2.64 2.22 2.75
CA VAL A 102 3.46 2.02 3.96
C VAL A 102 4.74 2.81 3.82
N HIS A 103 4.91 3.80 4.69
CA HIS A 103 6.06 4.71 4.65
C HIS A 103 7.36 4.08 5.19
N GLY A 104 8.47 4.76 4.98
CA GLY A 104 9.80 4.38 5.43
C GLY A 104 10.25 5.07 6.72
N PHE A 105 11.58 5.05 6.92
CA PHE A 105 12.30 5.73 7.99
C PHE A 105 12.11 7.25 7.96
N ASN A 106 12.18 7.87 9.13
CA ASN A 106 12.26 9.32 9.28
C ASN A 106 11.05 10.07 8.69
N ASN A 107 9.85 9.55 8.88
CA ASN A 107 8.62 10.21 8.48
C ASN A 107 7.80 10.59 9.73
N SER A 108 7.60 11.88 9.92
CA SER A 108 6.59 12.38 10.85
C SER A 108 5.19 12.01 10.35
N PHE A 109 4.19 12.18 11.18
CA PHE A 109 2.82 11.93 10.74
C PHE A 109 2.39 12.92 9.64
N ALA A 110 2.81 14.18 9.72
CA ALA A 110 2.57 15.18 8.68
C ALA A 110 3.19 14.76 7.33
N ASP A 111 4.47 14.32 7.34
CA ASP A 111 5.15 13.85 6.12
C ASP A 111 4.40 12.69 5.45
N VAL A 112 3.81 11.79 6.24
CA VAL A 112 2.99 10.68 5.71
C VAL A 112 1.73 11.22 5.03
N LEU A 113 1.02 12.18 5.64
CA LEU A 113 -0.20 12.76 5.08
C LEU A 113 0.09 13.49 3.77
N ASP A 114 1.12 14.34 3.75
CA ASP A 114 1.52 15.12 2.56
C ASP A 114 1.92 14.18 1.41
N ARG A 115 2.66 13.11 1.71
CA ARG A 115 3.04 12.11 0.71
C ARG A 115 1.84 11.35 0.17
N CYS A 116 0.90 10.96 1.02
CA CYS A 116 -0.34 10.30 0.61
C CYS A 116 -1.20 11.21 -0.28
N GLN A 117 -1.27 12.51 0.04
CA GLN A 117 -1.95 13.49 -0.82
C GLN A 117 -1.26 13.59 -2.17
N GLY A 118 0.07 13.74 -2.18
CA GLY A 118 0.85 13.78 -3.43
C GLY A 118 0.64 12.55 -4.31
N LEU A 119 0.61 11.34 -3.71
CA LEU A 119 0.30 10.10 -4.43
C LEU A 119 -1.12 10.11 -5.00
N SER A 120 -2.11 10.54 -4.21
CA SER A 120 -3.50 10.60 -4.64
C SER A 120 -3.70 11.58 -5.79
N GLU A 121 -3.11 12.76 -5.72
CA GLU A 121 -3.22 13.81 -6.74
C GLU A 121 -2.45 13.46 -8.03
N THR A 122 -1.25 12.90 -7.88
CA THR A 122 -0.38 12.58 -9.02
C THR A 122 -0.90 11.40 -9.83
N TYR A 123 -1.43 10.38 -9.15
CA TYR A 123 -1.77 9.11 -9.79
C TYR A 123 -3.26 8.80 -9.81
N ASP A 124 -4.12 9.70 -9.32
CA ASP A 124 -5.59 9.54 -9.26
C ASP A 124 -6.03 8.24 -8.53
N VAL A 125 -5.38 7.92 -7.43
CA VAL A 125 -5.72 6.79 -6.56
C VAL A 125 -6.30 7.26 -5.24
N GLU A 126 -7.12 6.42 -4.59
CA GLU A 126 -7.54 6.67 -3.20
C GLU A 126 -6.59 5.98 -2.25
N VAL A 127 -5.91 6.76 -1.41
CA VAL A 127 -4.86 6.27 -0.52
C VAL A 127 -5.41 5.98 0.86
N ILE A 128 -5.12 4.79 1.38
CA ILE A 128 -5.13 4.45 2.80
C ILE A 128 -3.69 4.20 3.24
N ALA A 129 -3.24 4.82 4.32
CA ALA A 129 -1.90 4.60 4.82
C ALA A 129 -1.90 3.73 6.08
N PHE A 130 -0.90 2.85 6.18
CA PHE A 130 -0.48 2.32 7.47
C PHE A 130 0.73 3.14 7.94
N THR A 131 0.58 3.84 9.07
CA THR A 131 1.67 4.58 9.70
C THR A 131 2.06 3.96 11.03
N TRP A 132 3.35 3.68 11.16
CA TRP A 132 4.00 3.16 12.35
C TRP A 132 4.91 4.23 12.96
N PRO A 133 5.30 4.13 14.24
CA PRO A 133 6.22 5.09 14.84
C PRO A 133 7.53 5.14 14.05
N ALA A 134 7.79 6.30 13.45
CA ALA A 134 9.06 6.65 12.86
C ALA A 134 9.33 8.08 13.32
N ASN A 135 10.52 8.33 13.87
CA ASN A 135 10.77 9.50 14.71
C ASN A 135 10.93 10.82 13.96
N GLY A 136 10.66 10.89 12.66
CA GLY A 136 10.57 12.11 11.85
C GLY A 136 11.62 13.16 12.17
N GLY A 137 12.83 13.06 11.62
CA GLY A 137 13.75 14.16 11.51
C GLY A 137 14.58 14.51 12.75
N GLY A 138 15.66 13.77 13.00
CA GLY A 138 16.67 14.16 13.95
C GLY A 138 18.06 14.33 13.33
N ALA A 139 18.90 15.19 13.91
CA ALA A 139 20.31 15.36 13.51
C ALA A 139 21.20 14.14 13.86
N LYS A 140 20.66 13.11 14.52
CA LYS A 140 21.39 11.96 15.06
C LYS A 140 21.49 10.75 14.13
N GLY A 141 20.95 10.81 12.94
CA GLY A 141 21.09 9.93 11.77
C GLY A 141 21.18 8.41 11.99
N ALA A 142 22.25 7.92 12.60
CA ALA A 142 22.46 6.48 12.78
C ALA A 142 21.70 5.91 13.99
N ILE A 143 21.57 6.68 15.07
CA ILE A 143 20.83 6.27 16.27
C ILE A 143 19.35 6.22 15.95
N ASP A 144 18.82 7.25 15.32
CA ASP A 144 17.41 7.35 14.93
C ASP A 144 17.03 6.21 13.98
N TYR A 145 17.93 5.81 13.07
CA TYR A 145 17.71 4.68 12.17
C TYR A 145 17.56 3.33 12.92
N LEU A 146 18.36 3.09 13.96
CA LEU A 146 18.27 1.85 14.75
C LEU A 146 17.04 1.85 15.65
N GLU A 147 16.62 3.01 16.13
CA GLU A 147 15.36 3.17 16.89
C GLU A 147 14.17 2.88 15.98
N ASP A 148 14.10 3.49 14.81
CA ASP A 148 13.01 3.24 13.85
C ASP A 148 12.99 1.77 13.39
N LYS A 149 14.13 1.09 13.27
CA LYS A 149 14.15 -0.35 13.02
C LYS A 149 13.48 -1.17 14.13
N ARG A 150 13.68 -0.78 15.40
CA ARG A 150 13.01 -1.42 16.56
C ARG A 150 11.52 -1.14 16.53
N ASP A 151 11.11 0.07 16.20
CA ASP A 151 9.72 0.47 16.11
C ASP A 151 9.01 -0.22 14.94
N ALA A 152 9.67 -0.37 13.79
CA ALA A 152 9.18 -1.21 12.71
C ALA A 152 9.00 -2.67 13.15
N GLN A 153 9.96 -3.22 13.89
CA GLN A 153 9.86 -4.58 14.40
C GLN A 153 8.75 -4.73 15.46
N ALA A 154 8.56 -3.75 16.34
CA ALA A 154 7.44 -3.71 17.28
C ALA A 154 6.08 -3.63 16.56
N SER A 155 6.04 -3.00 15.37
CA SER A 155 4.82 -2.82 14.58
C SER A 155 4.41 -4.03 13.73
N VAL A 156 5.19 -5.12 13.72
CA VAL A 156 4.95 -6.33 12.89
C VAL A 156 3.55 -6.91 13.13
N VAL A 157 3.13 -7.08 14.38
CA VAL A 157 1.81 -7.64 14.71
C VAL A 157 0.68 -6.70 14.30
N ALA A 158 0.88 -5.39 14.46
CA ALA A 158 -0.09 -4.39 13.99
C ALA A 158 -0.25 -4.44 12.47
N PHE A 159 0.84 -4.49 11.73
CA PHE A 159 0.81 -4.56 10.27
C PHE A 159 0.21 -5.87 9.77
N ASP A 160 0.52 -7.01 10.41
CA ASP A 160 -0.13 -8.29 10.12
C ASP A 160 -1.65 -8.21 10.28
N ARG A 161 -2.14 -7.60 11.37
CA ARG A 161 -3.58 -7.38 11.58
C ARG A 161 -4.21 -6.52 10.47
N VAL A 162 -3.51 -5.48 10.01
CA VAL A 162 -3.97 -4.64 8.88
C VAL A 162 -4.09 -5.47 7.61
N LEU A 163 -3.05 -6.24 7.26
CA LEU A 163 -3.05 -7.08 6.05
C LEU A 163 -4.15 -8.14 6.10
N ASN A 164 -4.33 -8.81 7.24
CA ASN A 164 -5.38 -9.81 7.42
C ASN A 164 -6.77 -9.19 7.30
N LYS A 165 -7.00 -8.02 7.93
CA LYS A 165 -8.29 -7.33 7.87
C LYS A 165 -8.61 -6.82 6.47
N ALA A 166 -7.62 -6.25 5.77
CA ALA A 166 -7.76 -5.84 4.38
C ALA A 166 -8.15 -7.04 3.49
N ARG A 167 -7.46 -8.18 3.67
CA ARG A 167 -7.77 -9.41 2.93
C ARG A 167 -9.21 -9.85 3.13
N GLU A 168 -9.66 -10.00 4.39
CA GLU A 168 -11.03 -10.40 4.70
C GLU A 168 -12.06 -9.51 4.01
N MET A 169 -11.88 -8.19 4.13
CA MET A 169 -12.81 -7.21 3.59
C MET A 169 -12.84 -7.22 2.06
N ILE A 170 -11.68 -7.27 1.41
CA ILE A 170 -11.60 -7.29 -0.05
C ILE A 170 -12.17 -8.60 -0.62
N GLN A 171 -11.90 -9.74 0.02
CA GLN A 171 -12.50 -11.02 -0.38
C GLN A 171 -14.01 -10.99 -0.25
N ALA A 172 -14.55 -10.47 0.86
CA ALA A 172 -15.99 -10.32 1.06
C ALA A 172 -16.62 -9.43 -0.03
N ALA A 173 -16.05 -8.25 -0.31
CA ALA A 173 -16.59 -7.36 -1.33
C ALA A 173 -16.53 -7.96 -2.75
N ARG A 174 -15.48 -8.70 -3.07
CA ARG A 174 -15.40 -9.41 -4.36
C ARG A 174 -16.41 -10.54 -4.47
N ALA A 175 -16.67 -11.27 -3.37
CA ALA A 175 -17.72 -12.29 -3.32
C ALA A 175 -19.11 -11.67 -3.49
N ASP A 176 -19.41 -10.58 -2.80
CA ASP A 176 -20.67 -9.85 -2.92
C ASP A 176 -20.89 -9.36 -4.36
N TYR A 177 -19.86 -8.80 -5.00
CA TYR A 177 -19.93 -8.40 -6.40
C TYR A 177 -20.23 -9.57 -7.33
N LEU A 178 -19.54 -10.70 -7.16
CA LEU A 178 -19.76 -11.90 -7.97
C LEU A 178 -21.18 -12.44 -7.78
N ASN A 179 -21.67 -12.47 -6.55
CA ASN A 179 -23.05 -12.89 -6.25
C ASN A 179 -24.08 -11.95 -6.92
N GLY A 180 -23.81 -10.65 -6.94
CA GLY A 180 -24.63 -9.68 -7.66
C GLY A 180 -24.66 -9.95 -9.17
N LEU A 181 -23.51 -10.25 -9.79
CA LEU A 181 -23.45 -10.63 -11.21
C LEU A 181 -24.21 -11.94 -11.52
N ILE A 182 -24.13 -12.91 -10.61
CA ILE A 182 -24.89 -14.18 -10.74
C ILE A 182 -26.39 -13.89 -10.68
N ALA A 183 -26.85 -13.08 -9.75
CA ALA A 183 -28.26 -12.69 -9.65
C ALA A 183 -28.73 -11.97 -10.93
N GLU A 184 -27.98 -10.96 -11.39
CA GLU A 184 -28.26 -10.24 -12.64
C GLU A 184 -28.30 -11.19 -13.85
N SER A 185 -27.40 -12.16 -13.92
CA SER A 185 -27.36 -13.11 -15.01
C SER A 185 -28.63 -14.00 -15.08
N ARG A 186 -29.14 -14.40 -13.90
CA ARG A 186 -30.37 -15.19 -13.80
C ARG A 186 -31.62 -14.42 -14.27
N GLU A 187 -31.68 -13.14 -13.91
CA GLU A 187 -32.77 -12.24 -14.36
C GLU A 187 -32.72 -12.02 -15.88
N ARG A 188 -31.52 -11.83 -16.45
CA ARG A 188 -31.35 -11.56 -17.89
C ARG A 188 -31.53 -12.80 -18.77
N PHE A 189 -31.12 -13.96 -18.28
CA PHE A 189 -31.10 -15.21 -19.04
C PHE A 189 -31.73 -16.36 -18.26
N PRO A 190 -33.04 -16.27 -17.89
CA PRO A 190 -33.67 -17.24 -17.01
C PRO A 190 -33.63 -18.67 -17.56
N GLU A 191 -33.70 -18.84 -18.89
CA GLU A 191 -33.79 -20.13 -19.57
C GLU A 191 -32.42 -20.70 -20.02
N SER A 192 -31.29 -19.99 -19.79
CA SER A 192 -30.01 -20.41 -20.37
C SER A 192 -28.85 -20.28 -19.36
N GLY A 193 -28.54 -21.39 -18.71
CA GLY A 193 -27.36 -21.46 -17.80
C GLY A 193 -26.03 -21.23 -18.51
N GLU A 194 -25.93 -21.48 -19.82
CA GLU A 194 -24.73 -21.18 -20.62
C GLU A 194 -24.54 -19.68 -20.77
N LYS A 195 -25.57 -18.94 -21.18
CA LYS A 195 -25.52 -17.47 -21.28
C LYS A 195 -25.28 -16.79 -19.91
N GLN A 196 -25.83 -17.37 -18.84
CA GLN A 196 -25.54 -16.89 -17.48
C GLN A 196 -24.07 -17.00 -17.17
N ARG A 197 -23.42 -18.14 -17.39
CA ARG A 197 -21.99 -18.36 -17.16
C ARG A 197 -21.13 -17.45 -18.02
N GLU A 198 -21.44 -17.32 -19.32
CA GLU A 198 -20.72 -16.42 -20.23
C GLU A 198 -20.83 -14.97 -19.78
N PHE A 199 -22.03 -14.51 -19.40
CA PHE A 199 -22.25 -13.15 -18.88
C PHE A 199 -21.40 -12.87 -17.63
N VAL A 200 -21.44 -13.79 -16.65
CA VAL A 200 -20.70 -13.65 -15.39
C VAL A 200 -19.19 -13.64 -15.67
N ALA A 201 -18.68 -14.59 -16.49
CA ALA A 201 -17.26 -14.67 -16.82
C ALA A 201 -16.77 -13.38 -17.49
N LYS A 202 -17.47 -12.92 -18.54
CA LYS A 202 -17.12 -11.69 -19.26
C LYS A 202 -17.14 -10.44 -18.37
N ARG A 203 -18.16 -10.33 -17.50
CA ARG A 203 -18.27 -9.19 -16.59
C ARG A 203 -17.25 -9.23 -15.45
N ALA A 204 -17.01 -10.41 -14.87
CA ALA A 204 -16.01 -10.57 -13.82
C ALA A 204 -14.59 -10.29 -14.32
N GLU A 205 -14.29 -10.63 -15.60
CA GLU A 205 -13.00 -10.36 -16.23
C GLU A 205 -12.82 -8.88 -16.58
N GLN A 206 -13.87 -8.24 -17.14
CA GLN A 206 -13.80 -6.86 -17.62
C GLN A 206 -14.04 -5.79 -16.55
N GLN A 207 -14.73 -6.12 -15.47
CA GLN A 207 -15.20 -5.17 -14.47
C GLN A 207 -14.89 -5.66 -13.07
N CYS A 208 -13.59 -5.78 -12.72
CA CYS A 208 -13.25 -5.86 -11.30
C CYS A 208 -13.86 -4.62 -10.61
N PRO A 209 -14.66 -4.78 -9.54
CA PRO A 209 -15.37 -3.65 -8.92
C PRO A 209 -14.42 -2.58 -8.37
N PHE A 210 -13.20 -2.97 -8.05
CA PHE A 210 -12.10 -2.12 -7.61
C PHE A 210 -10.78 -2.86 -7.70
N ARG A 211 -9.71 -2.12 -7.85
CA ARG A 211 -8.34 -2.62 -7.77
C ARG A 211 -7.70 -2.10 -6.50
N VAL A 212 -6.84 -2.90 -5.90
CA VAL A 212 -6.12 -2.54 -4.69
C VAL A 212 -4.65 -2.88 -4.87
N SER A 213 -3.79 -1.89 -4.81
CA SER A 213 -2.34 -2.07 -4.84
C SER A 213 -1.73 -1.80 -3.46
N LEU A 214 -0.61 -2.44 -3.17
CA LEU A 214 0.20 -2.19 -1.97
C LEU A 214 1.52 -1.56 -2.40
N MET A 215 1.87 -0.41 -1.83
CA MET A 215 3.17 0.22 -2.02
C MET A 215 3.89 0.36 -0.69
N LEU A 216 5.09 -0.19 -0.63
CA LEU A 216 5.97 -0.08 0.53
C LEU A 216 7.22 0.71 0.11
N HIS A 217 7.53 1.73 0.88
CA HIS A 217 8.69 2.58 0.63
C HIS A 217 9.77 2.36 1.69
N SER A 218 11.02 2.21 1.23
CA SER A 218 12.20 2.18 2.10
C SER A 218 12.09 1.14 3.24
N MET A 219 12.17 1.55 4.50
CA MET A 219 12.04 0.69 5.70
C MET A 219 10.63 0.06 5.84
N GLY A 220 9.61 0.54 5.13
CA GLY A 220 8.34 -0.16 5.03
C GLY A 220 8.47 -1.57 4.43
N ASN A 221 9.46 -1.79 3.56
CA ASN A 221 9.79 -3.11 3.03
C ASN A 221 10.44 -4.02 4.10
N TYR A 222 11.24 -3.45 5.00
CA TYR A 222 11.76 -4.18 6.16
C TYR A 222 10.63 -4.63 7.08
N LEU A 223 9.64 -3.77 7.33
CA LEU A 223 8.45 -4.14 8.09
C LEU A 223 7.70 -5.31 7.44
N LEU A 224 7.51 -5.29 6.11
CA LEU A 224 6.89 -6.42 5.39
C LEU A 224 7.74 -7.70 5.52
N GLU A 225 9.05 -7.62 5.34
CA GLU A 225 9.97 -8.75 5.50
C GLU A 225 9.81 -9.39 6.88
N ARG A 226 9.82 -8.57 7.95
CA ARG A 226 9.67 -9.05 9.33
C ARG A 226 8.28 -9.65 9.58
N THR A 227 7.24 -9.06 9.01
CA THR A 227 5.87 -9.59 9.09
C THR A 227 5.77 -10.97 8.43
N LEU A 228 6.35 -11.14 7.24
CA LEU A 228 6.32 -12.42 6.52
C LEU A 228 7.19 -13.50 7.17
N LYS A 229 8.27 -13.12 7.85
CA LYS A 229 9.14 -14.03 8.59
C LYS A 229 8.56 -14.40 9.97
N SER A 230 7.63 -13.62 10.50
CA SER A 230 6.95 -13.98 11.73
C SER A 230 5.96 -15.13 11.48
N GLU A 231 5.76 -15.99 12.49
CA GLU A 231 4.76 -17.07 12.41
C GLU A 231 3.31 -16.56 12.48
N ALA A 232 3.12 -15.26 12.72
CA ALA A 232 1.80 -14.63 12.84
C ALA A 232 1.04 -14.64 11.51
N LEU A 233 1.72 -14.45 10.38
CA LEU A 233 1.08 -14.45 9.07
C LEU A 233 0.73 -15.88 8.63
N ARG A 234 -0.49 -16.31 8.96
CA ARG A 234 -0.99 -17.66 8.67
C ARG A 234 -1.37 -17.88 7.20
N SER A 235 -1.44 -16.83 6.40
CA SER A 235 -1.81 -16.93 4.98
C SER A 235 -0.95 -16.02 4.14
N ASN A 236 -0.25 -16.61 3.18
CA ASN A 236 0.57 -15.90 2.20
C ASN A 236 -0.28 -15.27 1.08
N GLN A 237 -1.59 -15.48 1.07
CA GLN A 237 -2.48 -14.94 0.06
C GLN A 237 -2.74 -13.47 0.30
N LEU A 238 -1.95 -12.64 -0.32
CA LEU A 238 -2.25 -11.22 -0.46
C LEU A 238 -3.14 -11.02 -1.68
N ILE A 239 -4.16 -10.22 -1.47
CA ILE A 239 -5.25 -9.98 -2.41
C ILE A 239 -5.01 -8.77 -3.30
N PHE A 240 -3.83 -8.17 -3.18
CA PHE A 240 -3.45 -6.99 -3.96
C PHE A 240 -3.30 -7.34 -5.44
N ASP A 241 -3.72 -6.42 -6.28
CA ASP A 241 -3.52 -6.53 -7.71
C ASP A 241 -2.03 -6.41 -8.03
N ASN A 242 -1.37 -5.37 -7.52
CA ASN A 242 0.09 -5.25 -7.55
C ASN A 242 0.66 -4.99 -6.15
N ILE A 243 1.91 -5.41 -5.96
CA ILE A 243 2.74 -4.99 -4.84
C ILE A 243 3.96 -4.27 -5.40
N LEU A 244 4.24 -3.07 -4.89
CA LEU A 244 5.40 -2.25 -5.25
C LEU A 244 6.33 -2.14 -4.03
N MET A 245 7.51 -2.69 -4.17
CA MET A 245 8.60 -2.56 -3.21
C MET A 245 9.56 -1.48 -3.71
N VAL A 246 9.37 -0.24 -3.25
CA VAL A 246 10.10 0.92 -3.75
C VAL A 246 11.26 1.24 -2.82
N ALA A 247 12.47 1.41 -3.39
CA ALA A 247 13.70 1.72 -2.65
C ALA A 247 13.85 0.82 -1.40
N ALA A 248 13.70 -0.51 -1.57
CA ALA A 248 13.55 -1.46 -0.48
C ALA A 248 14.78 -1.50 0.45
N ASP A 249 14.62 -1.02 1.70
CA ASP A 249 15.66 -1.01 2.73
C ASP A 249 15.65 -2.30 3.57
N CYS A 250 15.70 -3.41 2.87
CA CYS A 250 15.90 -4.75 3.42
C CYS A 250 17.07 -5.42 2.70
N ASN A 251 17.62 -6.49 3.27
CA ASN A 251 18.77 -7.17 2.68
C ASN A 251 18.38 -7.85 1.36
N ASN A 252 19.25 -7.70 0.37
CA ASN A 252 19.14 -8.40 -0.90
C ASN A 252 19.37 -9.91 -0.73
N GLU A 253 20.29 -10.30 0.18
CA GLU A 253 20.60 -11.70 0.41
C GLU A 253 19.37 -12.47 0.92
N ARG A 254 19.10 -13.60 0.29
CA ARG A 254 18.00 -14.51 0.64
C ARG A 254 16.58 -13.90 0.54
N HIS A 255 16.42 -12.79 -0.18
CA HIS A 255 15.10 -12.17 -0.32
C HIS A 255 14.06 -13.09 -0.99
N ALA A 256 14.48 -13.96 -1.90
CA ALA A 256 13.58 -14.92 -2.54
C ALA A 256 12.85 -15.83 -1.54
N GLU A 257 13.45 -16.16 -0.38
CA GLU A 257 12.86 -17.05 0.61
C GLU A 257 11.53 -16.52 1.21
N TRP A 258 11.38 -15.20 1.27
CA TRP A 258 10.15 -14.60 1.79
C TRP A 258 9.31 -13.92 0.70
N ILE A 259 9.93 -13.40 -0.36
CA ILE A 259 9.21 -12.80 -1.49
C ILE A 259 8.42 -13.85 -2.26
N ASP A 260 8.99 -15.03 -2.51
CA ASP A 260 8.31 -16.11 -3.22
C ASP A 260 7.11 -16.71 -2.45
N ARG A 261 6.93 -16.32 -1.19
CA ARG A 261 5.74 -16.64 -0.40
C ARG A 261 4.56 -15.72 -0.68
N LEU A 262 4.82 -14.53 -1.27
CA LEU A 262 3.78 -13.56 -1.59
C LEU A 262 2.99 -14.01 -2.82
N GLN A 263 1.68 -13.94 -2.73
CA GLN A 263 0.79 -14.17 -3.86
C GLN A 263 0.08 -12.86 -4.21
N VAL A 264 0.24 -12.43 -5.45
CA VAL A 264 -0.40 -11.24 -6.01
C VAL A 264 -1.25 -11.61 -7.22
N ARG A 265 -2.22 -10.81 -7.57
CA ARG A 265 -3.07 -11.09 -8.74
C ARG A 265 -2.35 -10.84 -10.06
N ASN A 266 -1.54 -9.78 -10.13
CA ASN A 266 -0.84 -9.43 -11.36
C ASN A 266 0.68 -9.47 -11.18
N ARG A 267 1.28 -8.47 -10.48
CA ARG A 267 2.72 -8.32 -10.41
C ARG A 267 3.21 -7.88 -9.03
N LEU A 268 4.38 -8.36 -8.68
CA LEU A 268 5.20 -7.82 -7.60
C LEU A 268 6.41 -7.15 -8.23
N TYR A 269 6.47 -5.82 -8.14
CA TYR A 269 7.58 -5.03 -8.64
C TYR A 269 8.55 -4.68 -7.52
N ILE A 270 9.84 -4.88 -7.78
CA ILE A 270 10.93 -4.42 -6.91
C ILE A 270 11.74 -3.42 -7.73
N THR A 271 11.73 -2.18 -7.28
CA THR A 271 12.47 -1.12 -7.97
C THR A 271 13.88 -0.98 -7.39
N ILE A 272 14.86 -0.77 -8.26
CA ILE A 272 16.28 -0.66 -7.92
C ILE A 272 16.82 0.66 -8.44
N ASN A 273 17.62 1.34 -7.62
CA ASN A 273 18.40 2.52 -8.01
C ASN A 273 19.77 2.46 -7.34
N GLU A 274 20.82 2.14 -8.11
CA GLU A 274 22.20 2.03 -7.60
C GLU A 274 22.76 3.40 -7.15
N ASP A 275 22.14 4.51 -7.60
CA ASP A 275 22.52 5.86 -7.22
C ASP A 275 21.82 6.35 -5.94
N ASP A 276 20.89 5.58 -5.37
CA ASP A 276 20.13 5.97 -4.17
C ASP A 276 21.05 6.26 -2.97
N TYR A 277 21.10 7.55 -2.60
CA TYR A 277 21.97 8.00 -1.52
C TYR A 277 21.53 7.45 -0.16
N ALA A 278 20.23 7.40 0.12
CA ALA A 278 19.73 6.96 1.42
C ALA A 278 20.01 5.48 1.67
N LEU A 279 19.80 4.62 0.67
CA LEU A 279 20.11 3.20 0.77
C LEU A 279 21.61 2.93 0.88
N ARG A 280 22.45 3.74 0.22
CA ARG A 280 23.90 3.68 0.38
C ARG A 280 24.31 4.00 1.81
N VAL A 281 23.72 5.05 2.42
CA VAL A 281 23.99 5.43 3.82
C VAL A 281 23.42 4.40 4.79
N SER A 282 22.23 3.87 4.54
CA SER A 282 21.60 2.82 5.35
C SER A 282 22.52 1.59 5.52
N ARG A 283 23.18 1.17 4.44
CA ARG A 283 24.16 0.07 4.47
C ARG A 283 25.37 0.35 5.39
N MET A 284 25.75 1.61 5.57
CA MET A 284 26.90 2.01 6.38
C MET A 284 26.57 2.14 7.88
N LYS A 285 25.29 2.16 8.25
CA LYS A 285 24.83 2.27 9.63
C LYS A 285 24.95 0.93 10.33
N GLY A 286 25.61 0.88 11.50
CA GLY A 286 25.98 -0.34 12.22
C GLY A 286 24.80 -1.28 12.54
N GLY A 287 25.13 -2.56 12.74
CA GLY A 287 24.21 -3.65 13.11
C GLY A 287 24.56 -4.94 12.37
N ASP A 288 24.03 -6.07 12.82
CA ASP A 288 24.33 -7.41 12.30
C ASP A 288 23.81 -7.68 10.86
N GLU A 289 23.07 -6.73 10.28
CA GLU A 289 22.44 -6.87 8.96
C GLU A 289 22.98 -5.83 7.97
N GLN A 290 24.27 -5.87 7.67
CA GLN A 290 24.94 -4.90 6.77
C GLN A 290 25.04 -5.37 5.31
N GLY A 291 24.12 -6.21 4.84
CA GLY A 291 24.14 -6.68 3.45
C GLY A 291 23.77 -5.59 2.43
N PRO A 292 24.03 -5.81 1.14
CA PRO A 292 23.50 -4.99 0.07
C PRO A 292 21.98 -4.84 0.18
N ARG A 293 21.47 -3.62 0.01
CA ARG A 293 20.02 -3.38 0.07
C ARG A 293 19.34 -3.80 -1.23
N LEU A 294 18.17 -4.43 -1.10
CA LEU A 294 17.40 -4.95 -2.23
C LEU A 294 17.01 -3.86 -3.24
N GLY A 295 16.67 -2.67 -2.76
CA GLY A 295 16.33 -1.53 -3.62
C GLY A 295 17.55 -0.76 -4.17
N HIS A 296 18.80 -1.21 -3.84
CA HIS A 296 20.01 -0.47 -4.21
C HIS A 296 20.90 -1.22 -5.21
N TYR A 297 21.00 -2.54 -5.13
CA TYR A 297 21.90 -3.30 -5.98
C TYR A 297 21.17 -4.36 -6.80
N PRO A 298 21.42 -4.45 -8.13
CA PRO A 298 20.89 -5.50 -9.00
C PRO A 298 21.71 -6.80 -8.82
N TYR A 299 21.72 -7.32 -7.59
CA TYR A 299 22.50 -8.49 -7.22
C TYR A 299 21.58 -9.63 -6.75
N SER A 300 21.87 -10.87 -7.17
CA SER A 300 21.11 -12.07 -6.79
C SER A 300 19.58 -11.93 -6.97
N LEU A 301 19.15 -11.39 -8.10
CA LEU A 301 17.73 -11.14 -8.41
C LEU A 301 17.03 -12.45 -8.79
N ASN A 302 16.74 -13.30 -7.82
CA ASN A 302 16.34 -14.69 -8.01
C ASN A 302 14.95 -15.05 -7.46
N ALA A 303 14.18 -14.10 -6.94
CA ALA A 303 12.80 -14.36 -6.55
C ALA A 303 11.92 -14.57 -7.80
N LYS A 304 11.15 -15.67 -7.81
CA LYS A 304 10.32 -16.10 -8.94
C LYS A 304 9.05 -15.26 -9.11
N GLN A 305 8.57 -14.69 -8.00
CA GLN A 305 7.35 -13.86 -7.98
C GLN A 305 7.63 -12.40 -8.31
N ALA A 306 8.90 -11.97 -8.34
CA ALA A 306 9.27 -10.57 -8.50
C ALA A 306 9.63 -10.22 -9.95
N SER A 307 9.15 -9.05 -10.39
CA SER A 307 9.65 -8.32 -11.56
C SER A 307 10.56 -7.19 -11.06
N TYR A 308 11.85 -7.30 -11.31
CA TYR A 308 12.82 -6.28 -10.93
C TYR A 308 12.91 -5.20 -11.99
N VAL A 309 12.89 -3.92 -11.57
CA VAL A 309 12.95 -2.78 -12.48
C VAL A 309 14.02 -1.79 -12.03
N ASP A 310 14.98 -1.54 -12.91
CA ASP A 310 16.14 -0.67 -12.68
C ASP A 310 15.83 0.76 -13.11
N PHE A 311 15.94 1.67 -12.18
CA PHE A 311 15.79 3.11 -12.32
C PHE A 311 17.14 3.84 -12.40
N THR A 312 18.26 3.11 -12.24
CA THR A 312 19.60 3.66 -12.25
C THR A 312 19.89 4.37 -13.57
N GLY A 313 20.37 5.60 -13.47
CA GLY A 313 20.68 6.41 -14.64
C GLY A 313 19.47 6.93 -15.43
N ALA A 314 18.23 6.62 -15.01
CA ALA A 314 17.05 7.18 -15.65
C ALA A 314 17.03 8.72 -15.47
N PRO A 315 16.73 9.49 -16.53
CA PRO A 315 16.69 10.95 -16.44
C PRO A 315 15.82 11.45 -15.28
N HIS A 316 16.29 12.43 -14.54
CA HIS A 316 15.64 13.06 -13.39
C HIS A 316 15.49 12.18 -12.13
N VAL A 317 15.92 10.92 -12.15
CA VAL A 317 15.94 10.04 -10.97
C VAL A 317 17.17 10.33 -10.12
N GLY A 318 18.38 10.23 -10.69
CA GLY A 318 19.63 10.47 -9.98
C GLY A 318 19.72 9.72 -8.64
N SER A 319 20.14 10.42 -7.59
CA SER A 319 20.28 9.85 -6.25
C SER A 319 18.99 9.87 -5.41
N SER A 320 17.83 10.09 -6.04
CA SER A 320 16.55 10.17 -5.35
C SER A 320 16.20 8.84 -4.68
N HIS A 321 15.71 8.92 -3.44
CA HIS A 321 15.16 7.81 -2.67
C HIS A 321 13.65 7.64 -2.87
N ALA A 322 12.96 8.75 -3.20
CA ALA A 322 11.52 8.78 -3.43
C ALA A 322 11.24 9.18 -4.89
N TYR A 323 11.72 8.37 -5.84
CA TYR A 323 11.60 8.67 -7.27
C TYR A 323 10.19 8.44 -7.86
N PHE A 324 9.21 8.15 -7.03
CA PHE A 324 7.78 8.19 -7.34
C PHE A 324 7.13 9.57 -7.15
N GLU A 325 7.93 10.58 -6.74
CA GLU A 325 7.49 11.95 -6.50
C GLU A 325 8.56 12.97 -6.96
N GLY A 326 8.24 14.24 -6.92
CA GLY A 326 9.18 15.34 -7.13
C GLY A 326 9.79 15.39 -8.53
N ALA A 327 11.11 15.60 -8.63
CA ALA A 327 11.80 15.82 -9.89
C ALA A 327 11.77 14.61 -10.84
N ALA A 328 11.73 13.40 -10.30
CA ALA A 328 11.69 12.16 -11.10
C ALA A 328 10.44 12.06 -11.98
N LEU A 329 9.35 12.74 -11.61
CA LEU A 329 8.11 12.78 -12.41
C LEU A 329 8.23 13.56 -13.72
N LYS A 330 9.33 14.29 -13.93
CA LYS A 330 9.66 14.87 -15.24
C LYS A 330 10.04 13.82 -16.28
N ASN A 331 10.36 12.62 -15.84
CA ASN A 331 10.55 11.46 -16.69
C ASN A 331 9.23 10.74 -16.91
N ASP A 332 8.73 10.76 -18.15
CA ASP A 332 7.45 10.17 -18.51
C ASP A 332 7.41 8.66 -18.27
N ALA A 333 8.49 7.93 -18.50
CA ALA A 333 8.55 6.49 -18.26
C ALA A 333 8.44 6.15 -16.75
N VAL A 334 9.07 6.97 -15.89
CA VAL A 334 8.92 6.86 -14.44
C VAL A 334 7.48 7.09 -14.02
N ARG A 335 6.88 8.18 -14.52
CA ARG A 335 5.48 8.52 -14.20
C ARG A 335 4.50 7.43 -14.66
N GLN A 336 4.67 6.95 -15.90
CA GLN A 336 3.84 5.87 -16.47
C GLN A 336 4.03 4.55 -15.71
N PHE A 337 5.25 4.22 -15.30
CA PHE A 337 5.53 3.04 -14.48
C PHE A 337 4.69 3.07 -13.20
N PHE A 338 4.80 4.11 -12.41
CA PHE A 338 4.06 4.21 -11.15
C PHE A 338 2.55 4.30 -11.40
N HIS A 339 2.11 5.04 -12.40
CA HIS A 339 0.70 5.09 -12.76
C HIS A 339 0.16 3.69 -13.05
N ALA A 340 0.76 2.93 -13.96
CA ALA A 340 0.31 1.60 -14.31
C ALA A 340 0.35 0.65 -13.10
N ALA A 341 1.46 0.66 -12.35
CA ALA A 341 1.63 -0.23 -11.21
C ALA A 341 0.64 0.04 -10.08
N LEU A 342 0.36 1.31 -9.76
CA LEU A 342 -0.59 1.71 -8.72
C LEU A 342 -2.04 1.41 -9.11
N HIS A 343 -2.34 1.45 -10.41
CA HIS A 343 -3.64 1.04 -10.94
C HIS A 343 -3.80 -0.48 -11.12
N GLY A 344 -2.90 -1.29 -10.56
CA GLY A 344 -2.98 -2.73 -10.65
C GLY A 344 -2.86 -3.28 -12.08
N MET A 345 -2.24 -2.52 -12.99
CA MET A 345 -1.97 -2.94 -14.37
C MET A 345 -0.60 -3.61 -14.47
N ARG A 346 -0.35 -4.27 -15.58
CA ARG A 346 0.98 -4.78 -15.92
C ARG A 346 1.79 -3.66 -16.57
N VAL A 347 2.85 -3.24 -15.91
CA VAL A 347 3.68 -2.14 -16.40
C VAL A 347 4.31 -2.46 -17.75
N GLU A 348 4.64 -3.72 -17.99
CA GLU A 348 5.25 -4.20 -19.23
C GLU A 348 4.35 -4.01 -20.45
N GLU A 349 3.05 -3.84 -20.25
CA GLU A 349 2.07 -3.57 -21.30
C GLU A 349 1.93 -2.07 -21.59
N GLU A 350 2.29 -1.20 -20.63
CA GLU A 350 2.12 0.25 -20.70
C GLU A 350 3.44 1.00 -20.94
N VAL A 351 4.56 0.44 -20.51
CA VAL A 351 5.90 1.03 -20.63
C VAL A 351 6.81 0.07 -21.35
N SER A 352 7.52 0.54 -22.36
CA SER A 352 8.47 -0.27 -23.14
C SER A 352 9.71 -0.59 -22.31
N LEU A 353 9.58 -1.51 -21.35
CA LEU A 353 10.69 -1.97 -20.53
C LEU A 353 11.62 -2.88 -21.32
N ARG A 354 12.93 -2.67 -21.18
CA ARG A 354 13.95 -3.52 -21.79
C ARG A 354 14.40 -4.58 -20.79
N TYR A 355 14.11 -5.84 -21.06
CA TYR A 355 14.55 -6.95 -20.21
C TYR A 355 16.02 -7.33 -20.47
N ASP A 356 16.79 -7.46 -19.40
CA ASP A 356 18.17 -7.95 -19.39
C ASP A 356 18.18 -9.36 -18.75
N PRO A 357 18.25 -10.44 -19.58
CA PRO A 357 18.18 -11.81 -19.06
C PRO A 357 19.42 -12.22 -18.23
N ALA A 358 20.56 -11.56 -18.45
CA ALA A 358 21.77 -11.87 -17.69
C ALA A 358 21.68 -11.41 -16.22
N LYS A 359 20.86 -10.37 -15.96
CA LYS A 359 20.63 -9.82 -14.61
C LYS A 359 19.25 -10.14 -14.06
N ASN A 360 18.36 -10.75 -14.83
CA ASN A 360 16.93 -10.90 -14.49
C ASN A 360 16.29 -9.58 -14.11
N LEU A 361 16.43 -8.56 -14.97
CA LEU A 361 16.13 -7.18 -14.63
C LEU A 361 15.52 -6.45 -15.82
N HIS A 362 14.48 -5.67 -15.61
CA HIS A 362 13.94 -4.74 -16.59
C HIS A 362 14.56 -3.35 -16.41
N ARG A 363 14.83 -2.65 -17.50
CA ARG A 363 15.29 -1.26 -17.47
C ARG A 363 14.24 -0.34 -18.07
N LEU A 364 14.11 0.86 -17.50
CA LEU A 364 13.32 1.91 -18.08
C LEU A 364 13.93 2.34 -19.43
N PRO A 365 13.09 2.81 -20.37
CA PRO A 365 13.59 3.44 -21.59
C PRO A 365 14.40 4.69 -21.24
N THR A 366 15.53 4.87 -21.92
CA THR A 366 16.43 6.04 -21.79
C THR A 366 15.98 7.20 -22.67
#